data_125b1b4ebef84a7dc60ff4a005fa7898
#
_entry.id   125b1b4ebef84a7dc60ff4a005fa7898
#
_cell.length_a   1.000
_cell.length_b   1.000
_cell.length_c   1.000
_cell.angle_alpha   90.00
_cell.angle_beta   90.00
_cell.angle_gamma   90.00
#
_symmetry.space_group_name_H-M   'P 1'
#
loop_
_entity.id
_entity.type
_entity.pdbx_description
1 polymer ?
#
loop_
_entity_poly.entity_id
_entity_poly.type
_entity_poly.pdbx_seq_one_letter_code
_entity_poly.pdbx_strand_id
1 'polypeptide(L)'
;LSSSTLYYIYVFSYNSLCSGGPLYYTSSPLSNSTTTLAPTYCSPTSWKPDGLYINSVAFLGALSDPPVNTSTYSATGFQNFTTLPNKAIQAQGEGINIVARSAGADFTRGTWKAWVDWNKNGTFEPLTEEVYNIQGFASAEVTFGFVVPPATTPGDYRIRIRVNNGTDLLGG
;
A
#
# COMPACT_ATOMS: atom_id res chain seq x y z
N LEU A 1 -6.68 -15.64 -4.89
CA LEU A 1 -5.29 -15.98 -5.22
C LEU A 1 -4.40 -14.79 -4.87
N SER A 2 -3.26 -15.04 -4.22
CA SER A 2 -2.30 -13.99 -3.88
C SER A 2 -1.57 -13.48 -5.12
N SER A 3 -1.28 -12.16 -5.17
CA SER A 3 -0.53 -11.56 -6.28
C SER A 3 0.92 -12.06 -6.32
N SER A 4 1.53 -12.03 -7.50
CA SER A 4 2.93 -12.46 -7.74
C SER A 4 3.25 -13.87 -7.22
N THR A 5 2.25 -14.73 -7.10
CA THR A 5 2.38 -16.09 -6.60
C THR A 5 2.25 -17.08 -7.75
N LEU A 6 3.13 -18.06 -7.78
CA LEU A 6 3.06 -19.16 -8.74
C LEU A 6 2.04 -20.20 -8.27
N TYR A 7 1.06 -20.49 -9.11
CA TYR A 7 0.05 -21.50 -8.89
C TYR A 7 0.18 -22.62 -9.91
N TYR A 8 0.14 -23.86 -9.44
CA TYR A 8 0.07 -25.06 -10.28
C TYR A 8 -1.38 -25.53 -10.30
N ILE A 9 -1.91 -25.71 -11.50
CA ILE A 9 -3.29 -26.18 -11.72
C ILE A 9 -3.22 -27.55 -12.37
N TYR A 10 -3.89 -28.51 -11.75
CA TYR A 10 -3.96 -29.89 -12.23
C TYR A 10 -5.42 -30.22 -12.50
N VAL A 11 -5.67 -30.79 -13.67
CA VAL A 11 -6.99 -31.29 -14.07
C VAL A 11 -6.91 -32.81 -14.25
N PHE A 12 -7.74 -33.51 -13.52
CA PHE A 12 -7.80 -34.97 -13.58
C PHE A 12 -9.10 -35.37 -14.25
N SER A 13 -9.05 -36.32 -15.20
CA SER A 13 -10.23 -36.99 -15.69
C SER A 13 -10.69 -38.05 -14.66
N TYR A 14 -11.99 -38.25 -14.56
CA TYR A 14 -12.55 -39.29 -13.71
C TYR A 14 -13.68 -40.04 -14.40
N ASN A 15 -13.93 -41.25 -13.98
CA ASN A 15 -15.09 -42.00 -14.40
C ASN A 15 -16.07 -42.15 -13.24
N SER A 16 -17.23 -41.54 -13.38
CA SER A 16 -18.30 -41.56 -12.37
C SER A 16 -19.15 -42.81 -12.36
N LEU A 17 -18.99 -43.68 -13.37
CA LEU A 17 -19.79 -44.89 -13.54
C LEU A 17 -19.15 -46.15 -12.94
N CYS A 18 -17.99 -46.01 -12.32
CA CYS A 18 -17.28 -47.13 -11.69
C CYS A 18 -18.01 -47.52 -10.39
N SER A 19 -18.19 -48.85 -10.22
CA SER A 19 -18.62 -49.43 -8.97
C SER A 19 -17.58 -49.20 -7.86
N GLY A 20 -17.98 -48.53 -6.76
CA GLY A 20 -17.07 -48.16 -5.67
C GLY A 20 -16.68 -46.70 -5.61
N GLY A 21 -17.23 -45.85 -6.45
CA GLY A 21 -17.01 -44.40 -6.48
C GLY A 21 -16.19 -43.92 -7.69
N PRO A 22 -16.02 -42.59 -7.88
CA PRO A 22 -15.30 -42.10 -9.03
C PRO A 22 -13.81 -42.42 -8.94
N LEU A 23 -13.28 -43.01 -10.02
CA LEU A 23 -11.85 -43.25 -10.17
C LEU A 23 -11.22 -42.10 -10.96
N TYR A 24 -10.25 -41.43 -10.35
CA TYR A 24 -9.50 -40.36 -11.00
C TYR A 24 -8.28 -40.95 -11.72
N TYR A 25 -8.08 -40.53 -12.96
CA TYR A 25 -6.90 -40.86 -13.71
C TYR A 25 -5.73 -39.94 -13.30
N THR A 26 -4.88 -40.42 -12.41
CA THR A 26 -3.85 -39.60 -11.76
C THR A 26 -2.47 -39.73 -12.37
N SER A 27 -2.24 -40.73 -13.27
CA SER A 27 -0.92 -41.01 -13.84
C SER A 27 -0.43 -39.95 -14.85
N SER A 28 -1.33 -39.18 -15.46
CA SER A 28 -0.98 -38.13 -16.43
C SER A 28 -2.00 -37.01 -16.38
N PRO A 29 -2.06 -36.21 -15.28
CA PRO A 29 -2.97 -35.11 -15.21
C PRO A 29 -2.55 -34.04 -16.22
N LEU A 30 -3.53 -33.36 -16.82
CA LEU A 30 -3.27 -32.11 -17.51
C LEU A 30 -2.85 -31.06 -16.46
N SER A 31 -1.69 -30.49 -16.63
CA SER A 31 -1.16 -29.50 -15.71
C SER A 31 -0.66 -28.26 -16.44
N ASN A 32 -0.82 -27.13 -15.82
CA ASN A 32 -0.25 -25.86 -16.26
C ASN A 32 0.10 -25.04 -15.03
N SER A 33 0.95 -24.07 -15.21
CA SER A 33 1.31 -23.13 -14.16
C SER A 33 1.07 -21.71 -14.63
N THR A 34 0.66 -20.85 -13.73
CA THR A 34 0.51 -19.40 -13.98
C THR A 34 0.98 -18.62 -12.77
N THR A 35 1.51 -17.44 -13.02
CA THR A 35 1.84 -16.48 -11.97
C THR A 35 0.82 -15.35 -12.03
N THR A 36 0.26 -14.99 -10.89
CA THR A 36 -0.61 -13.83 -10.80
C THR A 36 0.19 -12.55 -11.06
N LEU A 37 -0.42 -11.60 -11.76
CA LEU A 37 0.22 -10.30 -11.99
C LEU A 37 0.43 -9.56 -10.65
N ALA A 38 1.53 -8.81 -10.58
CA ALA A 38 1.71 -7.87 -9.49
C ALA A 38 0.60 -6.79 -9.52
N PRO A 39 0.15 -6.29 -8.36
CA PRO A 39 -0.86 -5.24 -8.33
C PRO A 39 -0.34 -3.98 -9.04
N THR A 40 -1.20 -3.36 -9.83
CA THR A 40 -0.91 -2.09 -10.50
C THR A 40 -1.58 -0.97 -9.75
N TYR A 41 -0.79 -0.09 -9.18
CA TYR A 41 -1.30 1.09 -8.47
C TYR A 41 -1.53 2.24 -9.44
N CYS A 42 -2.68 2.92 -9.32
CA CYS A 42 -2.89 4.15 -10.05
C CYS A 42 -1.94 5.26 -9.56
N SER A 43 -1.41 6.03 -10.50
CA SER A 43 -0.64 7.24 -10.19
C SER A 43 -1.62 8.37 -9.88
N PRO A 44 -1.62 8.91 -8.65
CA PRO A 44 -2.46 10.05 -8.35
C PRO A 44 -2.01 11.27 -9.15
N THR A 45 -2.97 12.00 -9.71
CA THR A 45 -2.70 13.27 -10.36
C THR A 45 -2.84 14.41 -9.37
N SER A 46 -2.05 15.46 -9.53
CA SER A 46 -2.25 16.69 -8.77
C SER A 46 -3.55 17.37 -9.21
N TRP A 47 -4.39 17.70 -8.24
CA TRP A 47 -5.60 18.48 -8.48
C TRP A 47 -5.31 19.96 -8.72
N LYS A 48 -4.26 20.51 -8.04
CA LYS A 48 -3.86 21.92 -8.14
C LYS A 48 -2.34 22.04 -8.24
N PRO A 49 -1.81 22.72 -9.25
CA PRO A 49 -0.39 23.04 -9.35
C PRO A 49 -0.05 24.26 -8.50
N ASP A 50 -0.37 24.23 -7.20
CA ASP A 50 -0.11 25.34 -6.26
C ASP A 50 1.29 25.30 -5.64
N GLY A 51 2.11 24.34 -6.05
CA GLY A 51 3.47 24.19 -5.55
C GLY A 51 3.57 23.46 -4.21
N LEU A 52 2.46 23.03 -3.60
CA LEU A 52 2.48 22.23 -2.38
C LEU A 52 2.99 20.81 -2.65
N TYR A 53 3.88 20.33 -1.78
CA TYR A 53 4.40 18.97 -1.86
C TYR A 53 4.83 18.45 -0.49
N ILE A 54 4.93 17.14 -0.32
CA ILE A 54 5.53 16.53 0.86
C ILE A 54 7.04 16.56 0.67
N ASN A 55 7.75 17.30 1.51
CA ASN A 55 9.20 17.45 1.39
C ASN A 55 9.99 16.45 2.24
N SER A 56 9.38 15.86 3.27
CA SER A 56 10.03 14.80 4.03
C SER A 56 9.02 13.85 4.70
N VAL A 57 9.45 12.60 4.84
CA VAL A 57 8.74 11.56 5.59
C VAL A 57 9.76 10.80 6.43
N ALA A 58 9.53 10.72 7.74
CA ALA A 58 10.29 9.92 8.67
C ALA A 58 9.39 8.83 9.28
N PHE A 59 9.93 7.64 9.44
CA PHE A 59 9.33 6.55 10.20
C PHE A 59 10.05 6.47 11.54
N LEU A 60 9.30 6.29 12.64
CA LEU A 60 9.85 6.30 13.99
C LEU A 60 9.22 5.19 14.84
N GLY A 61 10.06 4.53 15.62
CA GLY A 61 9.61 3.50 16.57
C GLY A 61 9.31 2.15 15.93
N ALA A 62 9.79 1.91 14.72
CA ALA A 62 9.80 0.57 14.14
C ALA A 62 10.97 -0.25 14.70
N LEU A 63 11.00 -1.54 14.43
CA LEU A 63 12.16 -2.40 14.72
C LEU A 63 13.41 -1.92 13.96
N SER A 64 13.20 -1.32 12.79
CA SER A 64 14.24 -0.64 12.03
C SER A 64 13.63 0.56 11.33
N ASP A 65 14.07 1.75 11.70
CA ASP A 65 13.69 3.00 11.08
C ASP A 65 14.63 3.29 9.90
N PRO A 66 14.12 3.57 8.69
CA PRO A 66 14.96 4.01 7.59
C PRO A 66 15.42 5.47 7.81
N PRO A 67 16.46 5.93 7.10
CA PRO A 67 16.76 7.35 7.01
C PRO A 67 15.55 8.16 6.56
N VAL A 68 15.46 9.41 7.02
CA VAL A 68 14.40 10.32 6.58
C VAL A 68 14.41 10.43 5.06
N ASN A 69 13.28 10.14 4.44
CA ASN A 69 13.12 10.34 3.01
C ASN A 69 12.80 11.82 2.74
N THR A 70 13.62 12.48 1.92
CA THR A 70 13.41 13.87 1.51
C THR A 70 13.10 13.93 0.03
N SER A 71 12.25 14.89 -0.35
CA SER A 71 11.82 15.10 -1.73
C SER A 71 11.72 16.57 -2.08
N THR A 72 11.67 16.86 -3.37
CA THR A 72 11.46 18.18 -3.94
C THR A 72 10.14 18.23 -4.68
N TYR A 73 9.70 19.42 -5.06
CA TYR A 73 8.49 19.58 -5.85
C TYR A 73 8.50 18.76 -7.15
N SER A 74 7.37 18.12 -7.45
CA SER A 74 7.12 17.43 -8.71
C SER A 74 5.89 18.03 -9.39
N ALA A 75 6.05 18.46 -10.64
CA ALA A 75 4.94 19.01 -11.43
C ALA A 75 3.81 18.01 -11.69
N THR A 76 4.09 16.71 -11.58
CA THR A 76 3.07 15.66 -11.67
C THR A 76 2.24 15.51 -10.39
N GLY A 77 2.65 16.18 -9.30
CA GLY A 77 2.01 16.06 -7.98
C GLY A 77 2.20 14.69 -7.30
N PHE A 78 3.05 13.84 -7.85
CA PHE A 78 3.30 12.49 -7.37
C PHE A 78 4.78 12.12 -7.44
N GLN A 79 5.24 11.40 -6.43
CA GLN A 79 6.58 10.79 -6.40
C GLN A 79 6.48 9.36 -5.87
N ASN A 80 7.27 8.46 -6.47
CA ASN A 80 7.31 7.05 -6.11
C ASN A 80 8.66 6.70 -5.47
N PHE A 81 8.62 6.26 -4.22
CA PHE A 81 9.79 5.91 -3.42
C PHE A 81 9.88 4.39 -3.14
N THR A 82 9.12 3.57 -3.84
CA THR A 82 9.07 2.12 -3.58
C THR A 82 10.36 1.37 -3.91
N THR A 83 11.26 2.00 -4.66
CA THR A 83 12.57 1.45 -5.02
C THR A 83 13.69 1.80 -4.03
N LEU A 84 13.39 2.56 -2.98
CA LEU A 84 14.39 2.87 -1.95
C LEU A 84 14.87 1.58 -1.26
N PRO A 85 16.19 1.45 -1.02
CA PRO A 85 16.76 0.23 -0.45
C PRO A 85 16.36 0.02 1.02
N ASN A 86 16.15 1.12 1.74
CA ASN A 86 15.83 1.08 3.17
C ASN A 86 14.32 1.26 3.38
N LYS A 87 13.71 0.34 4.11
CA LYS A 87 12.29 0.32 4.44
C LYS A 87 12.13 0.30 5.96
N ALA A 88 11.04 0.85 6.47
CA ALA A 88 10.67 0.63 7.86
C ALA A 88 10.29 -0.85 8.06
N ILE A 89 10.80 -1.46 9.12
CA ILE A 89 10.52 -2.85 9.47
C ILE A 89 9.79 -2.85 10.80
N GLN A 90 8.59 -3.44 10.83
CA GLN A 90 7.82 -3.57 12.06
C GLN A 90 7.19 -4.97 12.18
N ALA A 91 6.97 -5.39 13.42
CA ALA A 91 6.27 -6.64 13.72
C ALA A 91 4.75 -6.46 13.67
N GLN A 92 4.06 -7.57 13.45
CA GLN A 92 2.60 -7.64 13.59
C GLN A 92 2.16 -7.27 15.02
N GLY A 93 1.10 -6.50 15.13
CA GLY A 93 0.56 -6.04 16.40
C GLY A 93 1.30 -4.85 17.02
N GLU A 94 2.42 -4.43 16.44
CA GLU A 94 3.22 -3.33 16.96
C GLU A 94 2.93 -2.01 16.20
N GLY A 95 3.16 -0.90 16.91
CA GLY A 95 2.93 0.43 16.40
C GLY A 95 4.12 1.00 15.63
N ILE A 96 3.84 1.88 14.68
CA ILE A 96 4.83 2.69 13.98
C ILE A 96 4.31 4.12 13.90
N ASN A 97 5.19 5.10 14.08
CA ASN A 97 4.87 6.51 13.92
C ASN A 97 5.47 7.08 12.63
N ILE A 98 4.80 8.05 12.07
CA ILE A 98 5.23 8.77 10.87
C ILE A 98 5.19 10.25 11.17
N VAL A 99 6.27 10.94 10.82
CA VAL A 99 6.32 12.40 10.76
C VAL A 99 6.42 12.78 9.30
N ALA A 100 5.41 13.49 8.79
CA ALA A 100 5.40 14.00 7.42
C ALA A 100 5.36 15.52 7.41
N ARG A 101 6.17 16.12 6.54
CA ARG A 101 6.25 17.59 6.38
C ARG A 101 5.94 17.97 4.95
N SER A 102 5.25 19.07 4.80
CA SER A 102 5.01 19.72 3.50
C SER A 102 5.85 20.99 3.36
N ALA A 103 6.07 21.39 2.11
CA ALA A 103 6.70 22.64 1.74
C ALA A 103 6.04 23.18 0.46
N GLY A 104 6.42 24.40 0.06
CA GLY A 104 5.92 25.05 -1.16
C GLY A 104 4.89 26.12 -0.83
N ALA A 105 3.76 26.10 -1.51
CA ALA A 105 2.74 27.15 -1.41
C ALA A 105 2.17 27.35 0.00
N ASP A 106 1.51 28.49 0.18
CA ASP A 106 0.90 28.92 1.44
C ASP A 106 -0.04 27.86 2.02
N PHE A 107 0.42 27.17 3.06
CA PHE A 107 -0.32 26.12 3.74
C PHE A 107 -1.20 26.73 4.83
N THR A 108 -2.36 27.25 4.46
CA THR A 108 -3.28 27.88 5.41
C THR A 108 -4.20 26.90 6.11
N ARG A 109 -4.67 25.90 5.42
CA ARG A 109 -5.46 24.77 5.94
C ARG A 109 -5.29 23.58 5.02
N GLY A 110 -4.82 22.48 5.54
CA GLY A 110 -4.58 21.29 4.75
C GLY A 110 -5.34 20.08 5.22
N THR A 111 -5.51 19.16 4.31
CA THR A 111 -5.94 17.79 4.59
C THR A 111 -4.75 16.89 4.40
N TRP A 112 -4.51 16.04 5.40
CA TRP A 112 -3.53 14.98 5.32
C TRP A 112 -4.24 13.64 5.41
N LYS A 113 -3.89 12.74 4.53
CA LYS A 113 -4.37 11.36 4.58
C LYS A 113 -3.25 10.38 4.32
N ALA A 114 -3.38 9.22 4.94
CA ALA A 114 -2.47 8.09 4.68
C ALA A 114 -3.23 6.77 4.65
N TRP A 115 -2.77 5.87 3.79
CA TRP A 115 -3.30 4.52 3.63
C TRP A 115 -2.16 3.52 3.57
N VAL A 116 -2.45 2.29 3.99
CA VAL A 116 -1.57 1.14 3.79
C VAL A 116 -2.37 0.04 3.10
N ASP A 117 -1.90 -0.41 1.94
CA ASP A 117 -2.51 -1.52 1.19
C ASP A 117 -2.20 -2.83 1.91
N TRP A 118 -3.06 -3.18 2.89
CA TRP A 118 -2.89 -4.38 3.72
C TRP A 118 -3.19 -5.68 2.98
N ASN A 119 -4.05 -5.64 1.99
CA ASN A 119 -4.47 -6.81 1.23
C ASN A 119 -3.65 -7.00 -0.06
N LYS A 120 -2.77 -6.04 -0.41
CA LYS A 120 -1.88 -6.05 -1.58
C LYS A 120 -2.63 -6.17 -2.91
N ASN A 121 -3.80 -5.56 -3.01
CA ASN A 121 -4.61 -5.59 -4.22
C ASN A 121 -4.32 -4.43 -5.20
N GLY A 122 -3.52 -3.44 -4.79
CA GLY A 122 -3.13 -2.29 -5.61
C GLY A 122 -4.08 -1.11 -5.54
N THR A 123 -5.08 -1.18 -4.67
CA THR A 123 -5.99 -0.08 -4.34
C THR A 123 -5.80 0.35 -2.88
N PHE A 124 -6.31 1.51 -2.53
CA PHE A 124 -6.29 2.00 -1.15
C PHE A 124 -7.72 2.24 -0.70
N GLU A 125 -8.28 1.28 0.02
CA GLU A 125 -9.67 1.32 0.45
C GLU A 125 -9.88 2.25 1.65
N PRO A 126 -10.76 3.27 1.56
CA PRO A 126 -10.93 4.25 2.64
C PRO A 126 -11.45 3.67 3.95
N LEU A 127 -12.16 2.54 3.91
CA LEU A 127 -12.78 1.96 5.11
C LEU A 127 -11.87 0.99 5.87
N THR A 128 -10.91 0.36 5.20
CA THR A 128 -10.11 -0.74 5.76
C THR A 128 -8.62 -0.46 5.80
N GLU A 129 -8.15 0.52 5.03
CA GLU A 129 -6.74 0.78 4.81
C GLU A 129 -6.33 2.23 5.10
N GLU A 130 -7.29 3.12 5.36
CA GLU A 130 -6.98 4.48 5.81
C GLU A 130 -6.46 4.43 7.25
N VAL A 131 -5.20 4.82 7.44
CA VAL A 131 -4.53 4.82 8.74
C VAL A 131 -4.43 6.23 9.35
N TYR A 132 -4.68 7.25 8.55
CA TYR A 132 -4.70 8.64 9.02
C TYR A 132 -5.57 9.53 8.14
N ASN A 133 -6.32 10.42 8.79
CA ASN A 133 -7.15 11.43 8.12
C ASN A 133 -7.34 12.64 9.03
N ILE A 134 -6.85 13.79 8.62
CA ILE A 134 -7.15 15.07 9.28
C ILE A 134 -7.45 16.11 8.22
N GLN A 135 -8.48 16.92 8.47
CA GLN A 135 -8.93 17.97 7.56
C GLN A 135 -8.85 19.33 8.24
N GLY A 136 -8.56 20.35 7.45
CA GLY A 136 -8.51 21.73 7.93
C GLY A 136 -7.38 22.01 8.92
N PHE A 137 -6.34 21.21 8.91
CA PHE A 137 -5.21 21.30 9.83
C PHE A 137 -4.22 22.38 9.38
N ALA A 138 -3.93 23.35 10.25
CA ALA A 138 -3.11 24.51 9.92
C ALA A 138 -1.62 24.31 10.23
N SER A 139 -1.07 23.11 9.98
CA SER A 139 0.35 22.87 10.17
C SER A 139 0.95 22.18 8.95
N ALA A 140 2.14 22.62 8.57
CA ALA A 140 2.94 22.00 7.53
C ALA A 140 3.55 20.64 7.96
N GLU A 141 3.43 20.28 9.22
CA GLU A 141 3.91 19.00 9.76
C GLU A 141 2.78 18.27 10.46
N VAL A 142 2.69 16.97 10.22
CA VAL A 142 1.82 16.04 10.95
C VAL A 142 2.63 14.89 11.52
N THR A 143 2.20 14.44 12.70
CA THR A 143 2.68 13.19 13.30
C THR A 143 1.48 12.29 13.52
N PHE A 144 1.56 11.06 13.03
CA PHE A 144 0.52 10.06 13.23
C PHE A 144 1.13 8.67 13.38
N GLY A 145 0.39 7.76 13.95
CA GLY A 145 0.81 6.38 14.13
C GLY A 145 -0.30 5.42 13.77
N PHE A 146 0.08 4.20 13.47
CA PHE A 146 -0.83 3.08 13.28
C PHE A 146 -0.18 1.79 13.79
N VAL A 147 -1.01 0.78 14.01
CA VAL A 147 -0.58 -0.56 14.40
C VAL A 147 -0.61 -1.46 13.17
N VAL A 148 0.44 -2.25 12.97
CA VAL A 148 0.45 -3.28 11.93
C VAL A 148 -0.60 -4.34 12.31
N PRO A 149 -1.62 -4.61 11.48
CA PRO A 149 -2.67 -5.56 11.84
C PRO A 149 -2.08 -6.94 12.17
N PRO A 150 -2.55 -7.62 13.24
CA PRO A 150 -1.97 -8.89 13.68
C PRO A 150 -2.09 -10.03 12.66
N ALA A 151 -3.03 -9.91 11.72
CA ALA A 151 -3.27 -10.92 10.69
C ALA A 151 -2.51 -10.67 9.38
N THR A 152 -1.68 -9.61 9.29
CA THR A 152 -0.88 -9.36 8.08
C THR A 152 0.16 -10.45 7.88
N THR A 153 0.34 -10.90 6.64
CA THR A 153 1.45 -11.83 6.31
C THR A 153 2.77 -11.06 6.24
N PRO A 154 3.91 -11.66 6.62
CA PRO A 154 5.21 -11.02 6.42
C PRO A 154 5.44 -10.60 4.96
N GLY A 155 6.06 -9.45 4.77
CA GLY A 155 6.40 -8.95 3.43
C GLY A 155 6.28 -7.43 3.32
N ASP A 156 6.49 -6.93 2.11
CA ASP A 156 6.41 -5.50 1.81
C ASP A 156 4.95 -5.04 1.66
N TYR A 157 4.67 -3.90 2.23
CA TYR A 157 3.38 -3.21 2.14
C TYR A 157 3.59 -1.80 1.59
N ARG A 158 2.68 -1.35 0.73
CA ARG A 158 2.75 -0.01 0.18
C ARG A 158 1.98 0.95 1.07
N ILE A 159 2.64 2.04 1.45
CA ILE A 159 2.00 3.19 2.07
C ILE A 159 1.85 4.33 1.05
N ARG A 160 0.73 5.03 1.10
CA ARG A 160 0.48 6.26 0.37
C ARG A 160 0.19 7.38 1.35
N ILE A 161 0.88 8.51 1.23
CA ILE A 161 0.63 9.71 2.02
C ILE A 161 0.27 10.82 1.04
N ARG A 162 -0.77 11.57 1.35
CA ARG A 162 -1.23 12.70 0.54
C ARG A 162 -1.44 13.94 1.41
N VAL A 163 -1.12 15.09 0.84
CA VAL A 163 -1.42 16.40 1.40
C VAL A 163 -2.15 17.22 0.34
N ASN A 164 -3.11 18.00 0.76
CA ASN A 164 -3.83 18.95 -0.10
C ASN A 164 -4.06 20.24 0.67
N ASN A 165 -4.01 21.39 -0.04
CA ASN A 165 -4.41 22.67 0.50
C ASN A 165 -5.91 22.82 0.31
N GLY A 166 -6.68 22.54 1.35
CA GLY A 166 -8.14 22.52 1.34
C GLY A 166 -8.72 21.36 2.12
N THR A 167 -10.03 21.21 2.08
CA THR A 167 -10.77 20.26 2.91
C THR A 167 -11.05 18.93 2.22
N ASP A 168 -10.72 18.78 0.94
CA ASP A 168 -11.12 17.58 0.20
C ASP A 168 -9.92 16.87 -0.40
N LEU A 169 -9.63 15.68 0.14
CA LEU A 169 -8.81 14.66 -0.50
C LEU A 169 -9.72 13.52 -0.92
N LEU A 170 -9.98 13.45 -2.19
CA LEU A 170 -10.57 12.26 -2.79
C LEU A 170 -9.65 11.06 -2.51
N GLY A 171 -10.25 9.91 -2.36
CA GLY A 171 -9.59 8.67 -1.97
C GLY A 171 -8.36 8.28 -2.79
N GLY A 172 -7.70 7.22 -2.38
CA GLY A 172 -6.48 6.69 -2.95
C GLY A 172 -6.53 6.25 -4.40
#